data_12017091662c115ae76fc2a5d15cb8e0
#
_entry.id   12017091662c115ae76fc2a5d15cb8e0
#
_cell.length_a   1.000
_cell.length_b   1.000
_cell.length_c   1.000
_cell.angle_alpha   90.00
_cell.angle_beta   90.00
_cell.angle_gamma   90.00
#
_symmetry.space_group_name_H-M   'P 1'
#
loop_
_entity.id
_entity.type
_entity.pdbx_description
1 polymer ?
#
loop_
_entity_poly.entity_id
_entity_poly.type
_entity_poly.pdbx_seq_one_letter_code
_entity_poly.pdbx_strand_id
1 'polypeptide(L)'
;VGNVPFGAYSLADTRYDKHHFRIHDYFFAKTLDKVRPGGVIAFVTSKGTMDKLDSSVRRYIAQRAELLGAIRLPNNAFLANAGTAVTSDILFLQKRERQMDVVPEWVDIGKTEDGVPINQYFLDHPEMVLGTMAFDRSMYGNEHETTCRPIEGAVLSEQLAAAIRNIHGRYEELVVDAPAADGKLIPANPEVPNFSYAIQDGSVYYRRDSFMEKQELSAADDKRIRGMIG
;
A
#
# COMPACT_ATOMS: atom_id res chain seq x y z
N VAL A 1 4.73 -3.93 -8.83
CA VAL A 1 3.98 -5.19 -8.64
C VAL A 1 4.81 -6.12 -7.79
N GLY A 2 4.20 -6.81 -6.83
CA GLY A 2 4.92 -7.74 -5.97
C GLY A 2 4.02 -8.64 -5.14
N ASN A 3 4.63 -9.70 -4.60
CA ASN A 3 4.06 -10.53 -3.56
C ASN A 3 4.81 -10.19 -2.27
N VAL A 4 4.13 -9.55 -1.31
CA VAL A 4 4.79 -9.15 -0.07
C VAL A 4 4.97 -10.34 0.86
N PRO A 5 6.06 -10.40 1.64
CA PRO A 5 6.26 -11.47 2.61
C PRO A 5 5.13 -11.50 3.65
N PHE A 6 4.67 -12.70 4.00
CA PHE A 6 3.70 -12.89 5.08
C PHE A 6 4.45 -13.27 6.36
N GLY A 7 4.12 -12.59 7.46
CA GLY A 7 4.77 -12.91 8.73
C GLY A 7 4.34 -12.00 9.87
N ALA A 8 4.54 -12.48 11.09
CA ALA A 8 4.20 -11.76 12.31
C ALA A 8 5.40 -10.98 12.90
N TYR A 9 6.48 -10.84 12.14
CA TYR A 9 7.68 -10.10 12.57
C TYR A 9 7.74 -8.70 11.95
N SER A 10 8.54 -7.83 12.54
CA SER A 10 8.81 -6.47 12.09
C SER A 10 10.27 -6.34 11.67
N LEU A 11 10.55 -5.40 10.75
CA LEU A 11 11.92 -5.03 10.39
C LEU A 11 12.32 -3.78 11.17
N ALA A 12 13.59 -3.72 11.57
CA ALA A 12 14.19 -2.52 12.14
C ALA A 12 14.48 -1.52 11.00
N ASP A 13 13.72 -0.43 10.96
CA ASP A 13 13.93 0.71 10.07
C ASP A 13 13.48 1.96 10.83
N THR A 14 14.44 2.79 11.24
CA THR A 14 14.22 3.96 12.11
C THR A 14 13.14 4.91 11.60
N ARG A 15 12.89 4.92 10.29
CA ARG A 15 11.84 5.73 9.67
C ARG A 15 10.43 5.22 10.00
N TYR A 16 10.28 3.91 10.15
CA TYR A 16 8.97 3.25 10.35
C TYR A 16 8.79 2.63 11.74
N ASP A 17 9.86 2.55 12.56
CA ASP A 17 9.84 1.90 13.89
C ASP A 17 8.72 2.42 14.79
N LYS A 18 8.41 3.72 14.72
CA LYS A 18 7.31 4.34 15.49
C LYS A 18 5.91 3.80 15.15
N HIS A 19 5.76 3.13 14.02
CA HIS A 19 4.48 2.58 13.56
C HIS A 19 4.30 1.12 13.92
N HIS A 20 5.36 0.43 14.35
CA HIS A 20 5.35 -1.00 14.69
C HIS A 20 4.77 -1.89 13.59
N PHE A 21 5.05 -1.56 12.33
CA PHE A 21 4.54 -2.28 11.18
C PHE A 21 5.03 -3.72 11.17
N ARG A 22 4.11 -4.65 10.89
CA ARG A 22 4.50 -6.01 10.49
C ARG A 22 5.15 -5.97 9.12
N ILE A 23 5.85 -7.06 8.75
CA ILE A 23 6.62 -7.12 7.50
C ILE A 23 5.82 -6.70 6.27
N HIS A 24 4.60 -7.21 6.09
CA HIS A 24 3.74 -6.84 4.95
C HIS A 24 3.32 -5.35 5.00
N ASP A 25 2.99 -4.80 6.17
CA ASP A 25 2.63 -3.40 6.35
C ASP A 25 3.82 -2.47 6.03
N TYR A 26 5.03 -2.89 6.44
CA TYR A 26 6.27 -2.19 6.12
C TYR A 26 6.50 -2.09 4.60
N PHE A 27 6.24 -3.18 3.85
CA PHE A 27 6.41 -3.14 2.40
C PHE A 27 5.45 -2.15 1.73
N PHE A 28 4.22 -2.03 2.19
CA PHE A 28 3.31 -0.98 1.72
C PHE A 28 3.87 0.42 1.99
N ALA A 29 4.28 0.69 3.24
CA ALA A 29 4.82 1.99 3.63
C ALA A 29 6.08 2.34 2.83
N LYS A 30 7.03 1.40 2.73
CA LYS A 30 8.29 1.58 2.01
C LYS A 30 8.07 1.84 0.52
N THR A 31 7.17 1.08 -0.11
CA THR A 31 6.86 1.23 -1.53
C THR A 31 6.14 2.54 -1.81
N LEU A 32 5.20 2.95 -0.95
CA LEU A 32 4.54 4.24 -1.05
C LEU A 32 5.52 5.42 -0.99
N ASP A 33 6.61 5.28 -0.25
CA ASP A 33 7.65 6.32 -0.20
C ASP A 33 8.56 6.34 -1.44
N LYS A 34 8.64 5.22 -2.17
CA LYS A 34 9.51 5.09 -3.34
C LYS A 34 8.78 5.29 -4.68
N VAL A 35 7.49 4.99 -4.73
CA VAL A 35 6.68 5.19 -5.93
C VAL A 35 6.37 6.67 -6.13
N ARG A 36 6.45 7.13 -7.36
CA ARG A 36 6.09 8.51 -7.74
C ARG A 36 4.60 8.79 -7.52
N PRO A 37 4.19 10.05 -7.34
CA PRO A 37 2.78 10.44 -7.42
C PRO A 37 2.11 9.94 -8.70
N GLY A 38 0.84 9.53 -8.64
CA GLY A 38 0.11 8.91 -9.75
C GLY A 38 0.56 7.47 -10.09
N GLY A 39 1.69 7.00 -9.54
CA GLY A 39 2.17 5.65 -9.75
C GLY A 39 1.28 4.58 -9.09
N VAL A 40 1.15 3.42 -9.74
CA VAL A 40 0.29 2.33 -9.28
C VAL A 40 1.12 1.23 -8.61
N ILE A 41 0.60 0.74 -7.50
CA ILE A 41 1.12 -0.41 -6.74
C ILE A 41 0.10 -1.52 -6.85
N ALA A 42 0.54 -2.73 -7.20
CA ALA A 42 -0.28 -3.94 -7.16
C ALA A 42 0.45 -4.99 -6.33
N PHE A 43 -0.10 -5.30 -5.16
CA PHE A 43 0.50 -6.26 -4.23
C PHE A 43 -0.44 -7.40 -3.89
N VAL A 44 0.11 -8.61 -3.90
CA VAL A 44 -0.49 -9.77 -3.23
C VAL A 44 -0.08 -9.74 -1.77
N THR A 45 -1.05 -9.80 -0.88
CA THR A 45 -0.85 -9.76 0.58
C THR A 45 -1.79 -10.71 1.30
N SER A 46 -1.56 -10.95 2.58
CA SER A 46 -2.52 -11.72 3.37
C SER A 46 -3.80 -10.92 3.60
N LYS A 47 -4.93 -11.61 3.82
CA LYS A 47 -6.20 -10.96 4.19
C LYS A 47 -6.06 -10.00 5.39
N GLY A 48 -5.06 -10.23 6.25
CA GLY A 48 -4.82 -9.42 7.44
C GLY A 48 -4.57 -7.94 7.16
N THR A 49 -4.08 -7.56 5.98
CA THR A 49 -3.94 -6.15 5.60
C THR A 49 -5.30 -5.44 5.56
N MET A 50 -6.30 -6.10 4.98
CA MET A 50 -7.66 -5.56 4.86
C MET A 50 -8.51 -5.82 6.11
N ASP A 51 -8.44 -7.00 6.73
CA ASP A 51 -9.38 -7.46 7.76
C ASP A 51 -8.90 -7.26 9.21
N LYS A 52 -7.69 -6.78 9.43
CA LYS A 52 -7.17 -6.55 10.78
C LYS A 52 -8.04 -5.51 11.51
N LEU A 53 -8.42 -5.81 12.77
CA LEU A 53 -9.25 -4.89 13.57
C LEU A 53 -8.58 -3.53 13.77
N ASP A 54 -7.27 -3.53 14.02
CA ASP A 54 -6.48 -2.30 14.06
C ASP A 54 -6.40 -1.68 12.66
N SER A 55 -7.02 -0.53 12.48
CA SER A 55 -7.09 0.20 11.22
C SER A 55 -5.88 1.10 10.94
N SER A 56 -4.89 1.15 11.84
CA SER A 56 -3.76 2.10 11.75
C SER A 56 -3.01 2.03 10.42
N VAL A 57 -2.76 0.82 9.92
CA VAL A 57 -2.09 0.59 8.63
C VAL A 57 -2.95 1.04 7.46
N ARG A 58 -4.24 0.71 7.46
CA ARG A 58 -5.16 1.13 6.40
C ARG A 58 -5.30 2.65 6.36
N ARG A 59 -5.36 3.32 7.51
CA ARG A 59 -5.34 4.79 7.61
C ARG A 59 -4.04 5.36 7.04
N TYR A 60 -2.90 4.76 7.39
CA TYR A 60 -1.60 5.20 6.87
C TYR A 60 -1.56 5.11 5.34
N ILE A 61 -2.05 4.00 4.77
CA ILE A 61 -2.13 3.80 3.31
C ILE A 61 -3.11 4.80 2.70
N ALA A 62 -4.33 4.93 3.23
CA ALA A 62 -5.39 5.78 2.70
C ALA A 62 -4.99 7.26 2.61
N GLN A 63 -4.22 7.74 3.57
CA GLN A 63 -3.69 9.10 3.55
C GLN A 63 -2.69 9.34 2.41
N ARG A 64 -2.02 8.29 1.91
CA ARG A 64 -0.92 8.38 0.92
C ARG A 64 -1.28 7.82 -0.45
N ALA A 65 -2.28 6.99 -0.52
CA ALA A 65 -2.74 6.37 -1.76
C ALA A 65 -4.27 6.26 -1.80
N GLU A 66 -4.80 6.20 -3.00
CA GLU A 66 -6.18 5.83 -3.28
C GLU A 66 -6.25 4.32 -3.50
N LEU A 67 -7.23 3.66 -2.92
CA LEU A 67 -7.53 2.26 -3.23
C LEU A 67 -8.30 2.24 -4.56
N LEU A 68 -7.66 1.73 -5.61
CA LEU A 68 -8.30 1.53 -6.91
C LEU A 68 -9.20 0.30 -6.90
N GLY A 69 -8.88 -0.65 -6.03
CA GLY A 69 -9.64 -1.85 -5.78
C GLY A 69 -8.82 -2.91 -5.06
N ALA A 70 -9.55 -3.91 -4.54
CA ALA A 70 -8.96 -5.09 -3.92
C ALA A 70 -9.70 -6.33 -4.38
N ILE A 71 -8.99 -7.44 -4.58
CA ILE A 71 -9.58 -8.72 -4.97
C ILE A 71 -9.22 -9.74 -3.89
N ARG A 72 -10.23 -10.35 -3.28
CA ARG A 72 -10.04 -11.44 -2.33
C ARG A 72 -10.02 -12.77 -3.04
N LEU A 73 -8.93 -13.48 -2.89
CA LEU A 73 -8.71 -14.80 -3.46
C LEU A 73 -9.19 -15.90 -2.50
N PRO A 74 -9.74 -17.02 -3.01
CA PRO A 74 -10.05 -18.16 -2.19
C PRO A 74 -8.77 -18.79 -1.61
N ASN A 75 -8.89 -19.46 -0.48
CA ASN A 75 -7.77 -19.99 0.29
C ASN A 75 -6.92 -21.04 -0.46
N ASN A 76 -7.44 -21.64 -1.51
CA ASN A 76 -6.72 -22.59 -2.36
C ASN A 76 -5.99 -21.95 -3.56
N ALA A 77 -6.07 -20.63 -3.73
CA ALA A 77 -5.48 -19.95 -4.88
C ALA A 77 -3.96 -20.23 -5.08
N PHE A 78 -3.24 -20.40 -3.98
CA PHE A 78 -1.80 -20.70 -3.99
C PHE A 78 -1.46 -22.11 -3.46
N LEU A 79 -2.46 -22.96 -3.24
CA LEU A 79 -2.26 -24.27 -2.64
C LEU A 79 -1.28 -25.14 -3.46
N ALA A 80 -1.42 -25.13 -4.78
CA ALA A 80 -0.54 -25.90 -5.69
C ALA A 80 0.93 -25.42 -5.66
N ASN A 81 1.17 -24.13 -5.40
CA ASN A 81 2.50 -23.52 -5.45
C ASN A 81 3.13 -23.37 -4.06
N ALA A 82 2.34 -23.07 -3.05
CA ALA A 82 2.82 -22.78 -1.69
C ALA A 82 2.58 -23.92 -0.71
N GLY A 83 1.79 -24.95 -1.07
CA GLY A 83 1.47 -26.09 -0.21
C GLY A 83 0.58 -25.78 0.99
N THR A 84 0.11 -24.53 1.12
CA THR A 84 -0.71 -24.07 2.25
C THR A 84 -1.97 -23.38 1.75
N ALA A 85 -3.08 -23.58 2.48
CA ALA A 85 -4.33 -22.90 2.23
C ALA A 85 -4.33 -21.55 2.96
N VAL A 86 -4.22 -20.46 2.22
CA VAL A 86 -4.16 -19.09 2.76
C VAL A 86 -5.07 -18.16 1.96
N THR A 87 -6.00 -17.50 2.64
CA THR A 87 -6.77 -16.42 2.06
C THR A 87 -5.88 -15.20 1.86
N SER A 88 -5.82 -14.72 0.64
CA SER A 88 -4.97 -13.61 0.21
C SER A 88 -5.77 -12.56 -0.53
N ASP A 89 -5.27 -11.34 -0.53
CA ASP A 89 -5.85 -10.21 -1.25
C ASP A 89 -4.84 -9.68 -2.28
N ILE A 90 -5.36 -9.20 -3.42
CA ILE A 90 -4.58 -8.39 -4.35
C ILE A 90 -5.07 -6.96 -4.18
N LEU A 91 -4.21 -6.06 -3.73
CA LEU A 91 -4.52 -4.64 -3.55
C LEU A 91 -3.93 -3.82 -4.67
N PHE A 92 -4.74 -2.95 -5.25
CA PHE A 92 -4.35 -1.97 -6.26
C PHE A 92 -4.47 -0.57 -5.66
N LEU A 93 -3.34 0.12 -5.58
CA LEU A 93 -3.23 1.44 -4.96
C LEU A 93 -2.63 2.43 -5.94
N GLN A 94 -3.15 3.65 -5.97
CA GLN A 94 -2.54 4.75 -6.71
C GLN A 94 -1.99 5.78 -5.75
N LYS A 95 -0.70 6.09 -5.85
CA LYS A 95 -0.03 7.08 -5.01
C LYS A 95 -0.63 8.46 -5.21
N ARG A 96 -1.04 9.10 -4.10
CA ARG A 96 -1.52 10.50 -4.11
C ARG A 96 -0.36 11.46 -4.34
N GLU A 97 -0.64 12.63 -4.91
CA GLU A 97 0.33 13.71 -5.06
C GLU A 97 0.84 14.21 -3.70
N ARG A 98 -0.05 14.28 -2.73
CA ARG A 98 0.25 14.72 -1.36
C ARG A 98 -0.48 13.86 -0.34
N GLN A 99 0.03 13.83 0.86
CA GLN A 99 -0.68 13.22 1.97
C GLN A 99 -1.96 14.00 2.26
N MET A 100 -3.07 13.26 2.43
CA MET A 100 -4.39 13.81 2.72
C MET A 100 -4.91 13.23 4.02
N ASP A 101 -5.58 14.04 4.82
CA ASP A 101 -6.27 13.56 6.03
C ASP A 101 -7.66 13.05 5.64
N VAL A 102 -7.70 11.82 5.12
CA VAL A 102 -8.92 11.16 4.68
C VAL A 102 -9.06 9.80 5.35
N VAL A 103 -10.28 9.43 5.65
CA VAL A 103 -10.64 8.12 6.21
C VAL A 103 -11.79 7.55 5.36
N PRO A 104 -11.48 6.93 4.20
CA PRO A 104 -12.49 6.28 3.37
C PRO A 104 -13.04 5.03 4.05
N GLU A 105 -14.22 4.56 3.63
CA GLU A 105 -14.95 3.45 4.24
C GLU A 105 -14.15 2.13 4.27
N TRP A 106 -13.31 1.88 3.28
CA TRP A 106 -12.45 0.69 3.26
C TRP A 106 -11.41 0.61 4.41
N VAL A 107 -11.27 1.66 5.19
CA VAL A 107 -10.45 1.63 6.42
C VAL A 107 -11.13 0.80 7.51
N ASP A 108 -12.43 0.69 7.48
CA ASP A 108 -13.24 0.04 8.52
C ASP A 108 -13.55 -1.43 8.21
N ILE A 109 -13.98 -2.15 9.25
CA ILE A 109 -14.39 -3.55 9.20
C ILE A 109 -15.88 -3.62 9.46
N GLY A 110 -16.57 -4.32 8.57
CA GLY A 110 -17.97 -4.67 8.76
C GLY A 110 -18.13 -6.17 9.00
N LYS A 111 -19.33 -6.69 8.75
CA LYS A 111 -19.69 -8.12 8.89
C LYS A 111 -20.60 -8.53 7.76
N THR A 112 -20.42 -9.76 7.27
CA THR A 112 -21.38 -10.40 6.37
C THR A 112 -22.71 -10.67 7.10
N GLU A 113 -23.75 -11.06 6.38
CA GLU A 113 -25.04 -11.47 6.97
C GLU A 113 -24.89 -12.60 7.99
N ASP A 114 -23.94 -13.52 7.78
CA ASP A 114 -23.59 -14.61 8.69
C ASP A 114 -22.66 -14.15 9.84
N GLY A 115 -22.41 -12.86 9.98
CA GLY A 115 -21.62 -12.28 11.06
C GLY A 115 -20.10 -12.42 10.89
N VAL A 116 -19.60 -12.89 9.74
CA VAL A 116 -18.17 -13.03 9.48
C VAL A 116 -17.54 -11.65 9.30
N PRO A 117 -16.52 -11.27 10.10
CA PRO A 117 -15.86 -9.99 9.94
C PRO A 117 -15.07 -9.94 8.62
N ILE A 118 -15.24 -8.84 7.89
CA ILE A 118 -14.58 -8.57 6.61
C ILE A 118 -14.44 -7.07 6.42
N ASN A 119 -13.46 -6.64 5.62
CA ASN A 119 -13.30 -5.24 5.30
C ASN A 119 -14.54 -4.66 4.60
N GLN A 120 -14.88 -3.41 4.94
CA GLN A 120 -16.05 -2.73 4.39
C GLN A 120 -16.04 -2.69 2.86
N TYR A 121 -14.87 -2.52 2.25
CA TYR A 121 -14.73 -2.56 0.78
C TYR A 121 -15.35 -3.82 0.16
N PHE A 122 -15.16 -4.99 0.74
CA PHE A 122 -15.68 -6.25 0.20
C PHE A 122 -17.19 -6.44 0.46
N LEU A 123 -17.76 -5.73 1.43
CA LEU A 123 -19.22 -5.68 1.61
C LEU A 123 -19.87 -4.80 0.56
N ASP A 124 -19.21 -3.69 0.20
CA ASP A 124 -19.68 -2.76 -0.82
C ASP A 124 -19.43 -3.29 -2.24
N HIS A 125 -18.45 -4.18 -2.40
CA HIS A 125 -18.03 -4.80 -3.66
C HIS A 125 -17.95 -6.32 -3.56
N PRO A 126 -19.07 -7.02 -3.39
CA PRO A 126 -19.10 -8.49 -3.21
C PRO A 126 -18.55 -9.25 -4.42
N GLU A 127 -18.61 -8.67 -5.62
CA GLU A 127 -18.04 -9.22 -6.85
C GLU A 127 -16.50 -9.30 -6.84
N MET A 128 -15.87 -8.61 -5.89
CA MET A 128 -14.42 -8.64 -5.70
C MET A 128 -13.97 -9.76 -4.75
N VAL A 129 -14.89 -10.53 -4.19
CA VAL A 129 -14.61 -11.71 -3.36
C VAL A 129 -14.80 -12.97 -4.20
N LEU A 130 -13.68 -13.61 -4.57
CA LEU A 130 -13.72 -14.78 -5.48
C LEU A 130 -13.98 -16.12 -4.77
N GLY A 131 -14.78 -16.06 -3.73
CA GLY A 131 -15.14 -17.21 -2.91
C GLY A 131 -16.26 -16.88 -1.92
N THR A 132 -16.42 -17.72 -0.91
CA THR A 132 -17.39 -17.53 0.17
C THR A 132 -16.65 -17.32 1.49
N MET A 133 -16.91 -16.20 2.16
CA MET A 133 -16.36 -15.95 3.48
C MET A 133 -17.01 -16.85 4.54
N ALA A 134 -16.19 -17.41 5.41
CA ALA A 134 -16.64 -18.29 6.49
C ALA A 134 -15.69 -18.20 7.69
N PHE A 135 -16.17 -18.62 8.86
CA PHE A 135 -15.27 -18.90 9.99
C PHE A 135 -14.47 -20.17 9.69
N ASP A 136 -13.17 -20.12 9.97
CA ASP A 136 -12.28 -21.26 9.85
C ASP A 136 -12.05 -21.88 11.23
N ARG A 137 -12.82 -22.92 11.53
CA ARG A 137 -12.72 -23.65 12.78
C ARG A 137 -11.57 -24.69 12.80
N SER A 138 -10.88 -24.87 11.66
CA SER A 138 -9.86 -25.91 11.51
C SER A 138 -8.45 -25.44 11.90
N MET A 139 -8.20 -24.14 11.94
CA MET A 139 -6.87 -23.57 12.22
C MET A 139 -6.68 -23.26 13.71
N TYR A 140 -5.91 -24.11 14.37
CA TYR A 140 -5.29 -23.87 15.69
C TYR A 140 -6.19 -23.36 16.83
N GLY A 141 -7.47 -23.73 16.81
CA GLY A 141 -8.39 -23.44 17.92
C GLY A 141 -8.81 -21.99 18.07
N ASN A 142 -8.55 -21.12 17.08
CA ASN A 142 -9.03 -19.75 17.07
C ASN A 142 -10.44 -19.70 16.45
N GLU A 143 -11.47 -19.64 17.30
CA GLU A 143 -12.89 -19.59 16.89
C GLU A 143 -13.25 -18.35 16.04
N HIS A 144 -12.35 -17.36 15.99
CA HIS A 144 -12.55 -16.09 15.27
C HIS A 144 -11.78 -16.02 13.95
N GLU A 145 -11.01 -17.08 13.62
CA GLU A 145 -10.27 -17.08 12.34
C GLU A 145 -11.25 -17.19 11.16
N THR A 146 -10.97 -16.45 10.10
CA THR A 146 -11.82 -16.41 8.90
C THR A 146 -11.09 -16.93 7.68
N THR A 147 -11.82 -17.45 6.71
CA THR A 147 -11.28 -17.95 5.46
C THR A 147 -12.22 -17.61 4.30
N CYS A 148 -11.67 -17.53 3.09
CA CYS A 148 -12.44 -17.45 1.86
C CYS A 148 -12.39 -18.82 1.19
N ARG A 149 -13.53 -19.53 1.16
CA ARG A 149 -13.65 -20.85 0.54
C ARG A 149 -13.89 -20.72 -0.96
N PRO A 150 -13.29 -21.59 -1.80
CA PRO A 150 -13.58 -21.58 -3.23
C PRO A 150 -15.04 -21.91 -3.48
N ILE A 151 -15.61 -21.33 -4.54
CA ILE A 151 -16.94 -21.68 -5.03
C ILE A 151 -16.80 -22.98 -5.84
N GLU A 152 -17.65 -23.96 -5.53
CA GLU A 152 -17.63 -25.24 -6.24
C GLU A 152 -17.94 -25.07 -7.72
N GLY A 153 -17.12 -25.67 -8.58
CA GLY A 153 -17.23 -25.57 -10.01
C GLY A 153 -16.76 -24.25 -10.64
N ALA A 154 -16.40 -23.25 -9.83
CA ALA A 154 -15.88 -21.98 -10.36
C ALA A 154 -14.42 -22.10 -10.82
N VAL A 155 -14.10 -21.42 -11.92
CA VAL A 155 -12.74 -21.33 -12.47
C VAL A 155 -12.12 -20.03 -12.01
N LEU A 156 -11.08 -20.10 -11.16
CA LEU A 156 -10.45 -18.93 -10.56
C LEU A 156 -9.94 -17.91 -11.59
N SER A 157 -9.38 -18.36 -12.72
CA SER A 157 -8.89 -17.46 -13.77
C SER A 157 -10.01 -16.65 -14.44
N GLU A 158 -11.19 -17.21 -14.58
CA GLU A 158 -12.37 -16.52 -15.13
C GLU A 158 -12.91 -15.50 -14.12
N GLN A 159 -13.02 -15.89 -12.86
CA GLN A 159 -13.42 -14.99 -11.78
C GLN A 159 -12.46 -13.82 -11.66
N LEU A 160 -11.14 -14.09 -11.69
CA LEU A 160 -10.12 -13.05 -11.63
C LEU A 160 -10.19 -12.10 -12.83
N ALA A 161 -10.38 -12.63 -14.03
CA ALA A 161 -10.54 -11.83 -15.25
C ALA A 161 -11.79 -10.93 -15.19
N ALA A 162 -12.88 -11.39 -14.56
CA ALA A 162 -14.07 -10.57 -14.32
C ALA A 162 -13.81 -9.48 -13.28
N ALA A 163 -13.20 -9.82 -12.15
CA ALA A 163 -12.91 -8.87 -11.07
C ALA A 163 -11.96 -7.74 -11.51
N ILE A 164 -10.92 -8.06 -12.30
CA ILE A 164 -9.95 -7.07 -12.80
C ILE A 164 -10.62 -5.98 -13.65
N ARG A 165 -11.72 -6.27 -14.33
CA ARG A 165 -12.45 -5.26 -15.14
C ARG A 165 -13.08 -4.16 -14.29
N ASN A 166 -13.24 -4.38 -13.00
CA ASN A 166 -13.76 -3.39 -12.05
C ASN A 166 -12.65 -2.51 -11.45
N ILE A 167 -11.38 -2.77 -11.77
CA ILE A 167 -10.24 -1.98 -11.30
C ILE A 167 -9.97 -0.87 -12.32
N HIS A 168 -10.18 0.37 -11.90
CA HIS A 168 -9.97 1.54 -12.75
C HIS A 168 -8.91 2.45 -12.15
N GLY A 169 -7.73 2.47 -12.74
CA GLY A 169 -6.68 3.44 -12.43
C GLY A 169 -6.73 4.63 -13.39
N ARG A 170 -6.30 5.78 -12.93
CA ARG A 170 -6.07 6.95 -13.80
C ARG A 170 -4.61 6.91 -14.25
N TYR A 171 -4.39 6.88 -15.55
CA TYR A 171 -3.07 7.15 -16.08
C TYR A 171 -2.85 8.67 -16.08
N GLU A 172 -1.98 9.14 -15.22
CA GLU A 172 -1.50 10.50 -15.23
C GLU A 172 -0.11 10.50 -15.87
N GLU A 173 -0.02 11.03 -17.09
CA GLU A 173 1.28 11.29 -17.68
C GLU A 173 1.99 12.32 -16.81
N LEU A 174 3.16 11.96 -16.29
CA LEU A 174 4.04 12.95 -15.71
C LEU A 174 4.49 13.86 -16.86
N VAL A 175 3.80 14.99 -16.99
CA VAL A 175 4.42 16.12 -17.65
C VAL A 175 5.56 16.54 -16.72
N VAL A 176 6.75 15.99 -16.96
CA VAL A 176 7.96 16.55 -16.41
C VAL A 176 8.10 17.87 -17.14
N ASP A 177 7.51 18.92 -16.56
CA ASP A 177 7.89 20.25 -16.98
C ASP A 177 9.42 20.29 -16.95
N ALA A 178 10.01 20.56 -18.11
CA ALA A 178 11.44 20.69 -18.19
C ALA A 178 11.85 21.65 -17.07
N PRO A 179 12.88 21.32 -16.28
CA PRO A 179 13.25 22.13 -15.13
C PRO A 179 13.25 23.57 -15.56
N ALA A 180 12.53 24.40 -14.80
CA ALA A 180 12.48 25.82 -15.08
C ALA A 180 13.90 26.28 -15.38
N ALA A 181 14.11 27.07 -16.44
CA ALA A 181 15.42 27.41 -16.98
C ALA A 181 16.37 28.11 -15.96
N ASP A 182 15.89 28.35 -14.75
CA ASP A 182 16.59 28.91 -13.59
C ASP A 182 17.33 27.90 -12.72
N GLY A 183 17.26 26.60 -13.01
CA GLY A 183 17.95 25.54 -12.25
C GLY A 183 17.46 25.36 -10.80
N LYS A 184 16.32 25.95 -10.42
CA LYS A 184 15.79 25.86 -9.05
C LYS A 184 15.11 24.52 -8.78
N LEU A 185 14.53 23.91 -9.82
CA LEU A 185 13.87 22.60 -9.75
C LEU A 185 14.66 21.57 -10.57
N ILE A 186 14.99 20.46 -9.96
CA ILE A 186 15.62 19.31 -10.62
C ILE A 186 14.79 18.04 -10.38
N PRO A 187 14.87 17.02 -11.24
CA PRO A 187 14.23 15.72 -10.98
C PRO A 187 14.70 15.12 -9.66
N ALA A 188 13.77 14.50 -8.94
CA ALA A 188 14.10 13.91 -7.65
C ALA A 188 15.06 12.72 -7.80
N ASN A 189 16.15 12.73 -7.02
CA ASN A 189 16.98 11.55 -6.85
C ASN A 189 16.19 10.49 -6.06
N PRO A 190 16.00 9.26 -6.60
CA PRO A 190 15.27 8.19 -5.93
C PRO A 190 15.82 7.81 -4.56
N GLU A 191 17.13 7.98 -4.33
CA GLU A 191 17.80 7.66 -3.08
C GLU A 191 17.50 8.66 -1.95
N VAL A 192 17.11 9.87 -2.30
CA VAL A 192 16.73 10.89 -1.31
C VAL A 192 15.31 10.61 -0.86
N PRO A 193 15.02 10.46 0.45
CA PRO A 193 13.65 10.30 0.95
C PRO A 193 12.76 11.49 0.60
N ASN A 194 11.47 11.23 0.36
CA ASN A 194 10.51 12.31 0.12
C ASN A 194 10.39 13.19 1.39
N PHE A 195 10.21 14.50 1.19
CA PHE A 195 10.16 15.51 2.26
C PHE A 195 11.43 15.58 3.11
N SER A 196 12.59 15.36 2.49
CA SER A 196 13.89 15.50 3.16
C SER A 196 14.83 16.40 2.37
N TYR A 197 15.85 16.87 3.05
CA TYR A 197 16.92 17.65 2.44
C TYR A 197 18.02 16.73 1.89
N ALA A 198 18.66 17.17 0.81
CA ALA A 198 19.86 16.55 0.27
C ALA A 198 20.83 17.60 -0.25
N ILE A 199 22.11 17.23 -0.34
CA ILE A 199 23.13 18.06 -0.96
C ILE A 199 23.40 17.47 -2.36
N GLN A 200 23.23 18.28 -3.39
CA GLN A 200 23.55 17.91 -4.76
C GLN A 200 24.28 19.11 -5.41
N ASP A 201 25.42 18.84 -6.06
CA ASP A 201 26.26 19.85 -6.70
C ASP A 201 26.59 21.05 -5.78
N GLY A 202 26.85 20.74 -4.49
CA GLY A 202 27.21 21.74 -3.48
C GLY A 202 26.05 22.60 -2.96
N SER A 203 24.84 22.45 -3.49
CA SER A 203 23.63 23.16 -3.07
C SER A 203 22.72 22.28 -2.25
N VAL A 204 21.95 22.88 -1.32
CA VAL A 204 20.92 22.20 -0.54
C VAL A 204 19.62 22.20 -1.34
N TYR A 205 19.05 21.03 -1.49
CA TYR A 205 17.74 20.82 -2.11
C TYR A 205 16.79 20.18 -1.11
N TYR A 206 15.51 20.51 -1.26
CA TYR A 206 14.42 19.86 -0.53
C TYR A 206 13.59 19.01 -1.49
N ARG A 207 13.49 17.71 -1.24
CA ARG A 207 12.68 16.83 -2.07
C ARG A 207 11.20 16.96 -1.73
N ARG A 208 10.41 17.26 -2.76
CA ARG A 208 8.95 17.23 -2.74
C ARG A 208 8.47 16.38 -3.91
N ASP A 209 8.09 15.16 -3.58
CA ASP A 209 7.58 14.16 -4.54
C ASP A 209 8.58 13.86 -5.69
N SER A 210 8.25 14.21 -6.91
CA SER A 210 9.06 13.92 -8.10
C SER A 210 10.17 14.94 -8.37
N PHE A 211 10.29 15.99 -7.58
CA PHE A 211 11.24 17.08 -7.78
C PHE A 211 12.03 17.39 -6.52
N MET A 212 13.19 17.99 -6.73
CA MET A 212 13.99 18.61 -5.68
C MET A 212 14.12 20.10 -5.97
N GLU A 213 13.73 20.91 -4.99
CA GLU A 213 13.76 22.38 -5.07
C GLU A 213 15.00 22.90 -4.36
N LYS A 214 15.80 23.70 -5.08
CA LYS A 214 16.97 24.36 -4.53
C LYS A 214 16.53 25.34 -3.45
N GLN A 215 17.12 25.22 -2.26
CA GLN A 215 16.79 26.07 -1.13
C GLN A 215 17.71 27.28 -1.07
N GLU A 216 17.11 28.45 -1.00
CA GLU A 216 17.80 29.71 -0.72
C GLU A 216 17.82 29.90 0.80
N LEU A 217 18.91 29.50 1.45
CA LEU A 217 19.04 29.48 2.91
C LEU A 217 19.95 30.60 3.41
N SER A 218 19.70 31.08 4.64
CA SER A 218 20.68 31.87 5.34
C SER A 218 21.95 31.06 5.62
N ALA A 219 23.09 31.70 5.81
CA ALA A 219 24.34 31.00 6.12
C ALA A 219 24.24 30.14 7.41
N ALA A 220 23.42 30.57 8.36
CA ALA A 220 23.17 29.84 9.60
C ALA A 220 22.32 28.58 9.36
N ASP A 221 21.25 28.68 8.56
CA ASP A 221 20.37 27.57 8.23
C ASP A 221 21.04 26.56 7.32
N ASP A 222 21.83 27.02 6.32
CA ASP A 222 22.62 26.18 5.44
C ASP A 222 23.58 25.30 6.26
N LYS A 223 24.33 25.89 7.18
CA LYS A 223 25.24 25.17 8.07
C LYS A 223 24.51 24.14 8.94
N ARG A 224 23.35 24.53 9.48
CA ARG A 224 22.51 23.64 10.31
C ARG A 224 21.97 22.45 9.53
N ILE A 225 21.41 22.69 8.34
CA ILE A 225 20.84 21.65 7.50
C ILE A 225 21.91 20.71 6.98
N ARG A 226 23.08 21.21 6.55
CA ARG A 226 24.22 20.37 6.15
C ARG A 226 24.69 19.48 7.29
N GLY A 227 24.70 19.97 8.51
CA GLY A 227 25.04 19.15 9.69
C GLY A 227 23.99 18.08 10.05
N MET A 228 22.78 18.16 9.51
CA MET A 228 21.73 17.15 9.71
C MET A 228 21.71 16.08 8.60
N ILE A 229 22.31 16.36 7.45
CA ILE A 229 22.36 15.45 6.29
C ILE A 229 23.60 14.55 6.35
N GLY A 230 24.68 14.98 7.02
CA GLY A 230 25.99 14.30 7.13
C GLY A 230 26.08 13.15 8.10
#